data_774f2e012b3b96e92f31725f755b8050
#
_entry.id   774f2e012b3b96e92f31725f755b8050
#
_cell.length_a   1.000
_cell.length_b   1.000
_cell.length_c   1.000
_cell.angle_alpha   90.00
_cell.angle_beta   90.00
_cell.angle_gamma   90.00
#
_symmetry.space_group_name_H-M   'P 1'
#
loop_
_entity.id
_entity.type
_entity.pdbx_description
1 polymer ?
#
loop_
_entity_poly.entity_id
_entity_poly.type
_entity_poly.pdbx_seq_one_letter_code
_entity_poly.pdbx_strand_id
1 'polypeptide(L)'
;DRWVAQYNSSCGHTNNVCFWQYSSSGKVNGFSGRVDVNYQFKDYSNLIISDGFIEHNGNVRFYRNWKMQKGWVDFNDTRYYLDGAGNLIRGWYTEGDKTYYLTPEDGSIARGQRNVDGADFYFTAEGVKTAGWVMINDQKFFYEPANNGIMKRDWYSDEKGNVYFFDRTDGHMFTGAQAIDGAEFLFSAEGIRQTGWVTLENGTFF
;
A
#
# COMPACT_ATOMS: atom_id res chain seq x y z
N ASP A 1 -16.95 -24.72 -21.35
CA ASP A 1 -17.80 -24.96 -20.19
C ASP A 1 -19.25 -25.13 -20.66
N ARG A 2 -19.91 -26.17 -20.17
CA ARG A 2 -21.29 -26.50 -20.59
C ARG A 2 -22.22 -26.56 -19.41
N TRP A 3 -23.41 -26.02 -19.58
CA TRP A 3 -24.57 -26.32 -18.74
C TRP A 3 -25.43 -27.38 -19.48
N VAL A 4 -25.77 -28.47 -18.80
CA VAL A 4 -26.54 -29.57 -19.36
C VAL A 4 -27.80 -29.75 -18.55
N ALA A 5 -28.96 -29.69 -19.19
CA ALA A 5 -30.23 -30.10 -18.61
C ALA A 5 -30.49 -31.56 -19.00
N GLN A 6 -30.44 -32.47 -18.04
CA GLN A 6 -30.71 -33.89 -18.25
C GLN A 6 -31.32 -34.48 -16.98
N TYR A 7 -32.60 -34.79 -17.02
CA TYR A 7 -33.39 -35.19 -15.85
C TYR A 7 -33.27 -36.69 -15.58
N ASN A 8 -32.04 -37.12 -15.22
CA ASN A 8 -31.70 -38.50 -14.90
C ASN A 8 -31.04 -38.58 -13.50
N SER A 9 -30.81 -39.79 -13.01
CA SER A 9 -30.09 -40.06 -11.77
C SER A 9 -28.58 -39.83 -11.88
N SER A 10 -28.04 -39.65 -13.09
CA SER A 10 -26.63 -39.33 -13.35
C SER A 10 -26.49 -38.48 -14.61
N CYS A 11 -25.45 -37.66 -14.65
CA CYS A 11 -25.11 -36.90 -15.84
C CYS A 11 -24.46 -37.81 -16.87
N GLY A 12 -25.08 -37.96 -18.04
CA GLY A 12 -24.54 -38.75 -19.15
C GLY A 12 -23.41 -38.08 -19.93
N HIS A 13 -23.10 -36.81 -19.61
CA HIS A 13 -22.05 -36.03 -20.24
C HIS A 13 -20.87 -35.86 -19.24
N THR A 14 -19.70 -36.36 -19.60
CA THR A 14 -18.53 -36.35 -18.71
C THR A 14 -17.50 -35.28 -19.06
N ASN A 15 -17.53 -34.70 -20.27
CA ASN A 15 -16.53 -33.77 -20.75
C ASN A 15 -17.02 -32.33 -20.71
N ASN A 16 -16.31 -31.47 -19.98
CA ASN A 16 -16.55 -30.01 -19.92
C ASN A 16 -17.94 -29.60 -19.41
N VAL A 17 -18.61 -30.47 -18.61
CA VAL A 17 -19.86 -30.11 -17.93
C VAL A 17 -19.51 -29.36 -16.63
N CYS A 18 -20.04 -28.16 -16.51
CA CYS A 18 -19.85 -27.31 -15.35
C CYS A 18 -21.04 -27.30 -14.42
N PHE A 19 -22.21 -27.37 -15.00
CA PHE A 19 -23.49 -27.49 -14.30
C PHE A 19 -24.35 -28.58 -14.95
N TRP A 20 -24.96 -29.36 -14.11
CA TRP A 20 -25.96 -30.33 -14.54
C TRP A 20 -27.28 -30.07 -13.82
N GLN A 21 -28.29 -29.63 -14.59
CA GLN A 21 -29.66 -29.54 -14.11
C GLN A 21 -30.28 -30.92 -14.13
N TYR A 22 -30.53 -31.49 -12.98
CA TYR A 22 -31.09 -32.84 -12.87
C TYR A 22 -32.60 -32.84 -12.54
N SER A 23 -33.16 -31.69 -12.13
CA SER A 23 -34.57 -31.53 -11.84
C SER A 23 -35.07 -30.13 -12.13
N SER A 24 -36.30 -29.99 -12.61
CA SER A 24 -37.06 -28.74 -12.74
C SER A 24 -38.19 -28.62 -11.71
N SER A 25 -38.17 -29.47 -10.68
CA SER A 25 -39.25 -29.56 -9.70
C SER A 25 -38.78 -29.64 -8.25
N GLY A 26 -37.59 -29.08 -8.00
CA GLY A 26 -37.04 -28.95 -6.64
C GLY A 26 -37.88 -28.04 -5.76
N LYS A 27 -37.71 -28.18 -4.44
CA LYS A 27 -38.35 -27.33 -3.45
C LYS A 27 -37.25 -26.67 -2.59
N VAL A 28 -37.41 -25.38 -2.33
CA VAL A 28 -36.53 -24.61 -1.44
C VAL A 28 -37.40 -24.01 -0.34
N ASN A 29 -36.93 -24.10 0.92
CA ASN A 29 -37.63 -23.53 2.06
C ASN A 29 -37.81 -22.02 1.88
N GLY A 30 -39.04 -21.54 2.08
CA GLY A 30 -39.40 -20.14 1.89
C GLY A 30 -39.76 -19.75 0.47
N PHE A 31 -39.75 -20.69 -0.50
CA PHE A 31 -40.18 -20.44 -1.87
C PHE A 31 -41.38 -21.33 -2.25
N SER A 32 -42.46 -20.73 -2.78
CA SER A 32 -43.73 -21.40 -3.05
C SER A 32 -43.79 -22.06 -4.43
N GLY A 33 -42.80 -21.91 -5.28
CA GLY A 33 -42.77 -22.43 -6.66
C GLY A 33 -41.89 -23.66 -6.84
N ARG A 34 -41.83 -24.15 -8.07
CA ARG A 34 -40.86 -25.14 -8.50
C ARG A 34 -39.55 -24.43 -8.85
N VAL A 35 -38.43 -25.05 -8.52
CA VAL A 35 -37.09 -24.53 -8.84
C VAL A 35 -36.28 -25.56 -9.61
N ASP A 36 -35.42 -25.11 -10.47
CA ASP A 36 -34.40 -25.93 -11.10
C ASP A 36 -33.35 -26.32 -10.07
N VAL A 37 -32.97 -27.58 -10.07
CA VAL A 37 -31.95 -28.12 -9.18
C VAL A 37 -30.78 -28.62 -10.00
N ASN A 38 -29.59 -28.10 -9.62
CA ASN A 38 -28.35 -28.32 -10.36
C ASN A 38 -27.27 -28.88 -9.46
N TYR A 39 -26.40 -29.73 -10.01
CA TYR A 39 -25.07 -29.99 -9.50
C TYR A 39 -24.07 -29.09 -10.18
N GLN A 40 -23.19 -28.47 -9.40
CA GLN A 40 -22.04 -27.73 -9.88
C GLN A 40 -20.82 -28.63 -9.80
N PHE A 41 -20.18 -28.93 -10.93
CA PHE A 41 -18.99 -29.77 -11.00
C PHE A 41 -17.69 -28.96 -11.00
N LYS A 42 -17.77 -27.68 -11.32
CA LYS A 42 -16.63 -26.76 -11.34
C LYS A 42 -16.88 -25.64 -10.36
N ASP A 43 -15.94 -25.42 -9.45
CA ASP A 43 -16.01 -24.29 -8.53
C ASP A 43 -15.73 -22.98 -9.26
N TYR A 44 -16.70 -22.09 -9.24
CA TYR A 44 -16.60 -20.73 -9.79
C TYR A 44 -16.54 -19.66 -8.71
N SER A 45 -16.47 -20.03 -7.44
CA SER A 45 -16.51 -19.07 -6.31
C SER A 45 -15.44 -17.98 -6.42
N ASN A 46 -14.29 -18.31 -7.01
CA ASN A 46 -13.21 -17.38 -7.26
C ASN A 46 -13.26 -16.67 -8.64
N LEU A 47 -14.25 -17.01 -9.47
CA LEU A 47 -14.41 -16.46 -10.83
C LEU A 47 -15.68 -15.63 -10.98
N ILE A 48 -16.66 -15.79 -10.08
CA ILE A 48 -17.96 -15.14 -10.15
C ILE A 48 -18.09 -14.18 -8.96
N ILE A 49 -17.40 -13.07 -9.06
CA ILE A 49 -17.54 -11.94 -8.12
C ILE A 49 -17.97 -10.71 -8.90
N SER A 50 -18.92 -9.94 -8.34
CA SER A 50 -19.32 -8.66 -8.93
C SER A 50 -18.26 -7.60 -8.72
N ASP A 51 -17.70 -7.54 -7.50
CA ASP A 51 -16.71 -6.56 -7.08
C ASP A 51 -15.61 -7.25 -6.26
N GLY A 52 -14.35 -7.01 -6.63
CA GLY A 52 -13.22 -7.50 -5.88
C GLY A 52 -12.08 -8.06 -6.75
N PHE A 53 -11.07 -8.59 -6.08
CA PHE A 53 -9.90 -9.18 -6.71
C PHE A 53 -10.11 -10.65 -7.02
N ILE A 54 -9.69 -11.06 -8.21
CA ILE A 54 -9.63 -12.46 -8.64
C ILE A 54 -8.21 -12.79 -9.08
N GLU A 55 -7.67 -13.88 -8.55
CA GLU A 55 -6.42 -14.45 -9.05
C GLU A 55 -6.72 -15.57 -10.06
N HIS A 56 -6.09 -15.47 -11.22
CA HIS A 56 -6.15 -16.50 -12.24
C HIS A 56 -4.80 -16.64 -12.97
N ASN A 57 -4.22 -17.83 -12.96
CA ASN A 57 -2.93 -18.13 -13.57
C ASN A 57 -1.80 -17.17 -13.11
N GLY A 58 -1.74 -16.88 -11.81
CA GLY A 58 -0.74 -16.00 -11.21
C GLY A 58 -0.94 -14.50 -11.46
N ASN A 59 -2.01 -14.11 -12.15
CA ASN A 59 -2.39 -12.72 -12.36
C ASN A 59 -3.57 -12.35 -11.47
N VAL A 60 -3.44 -11.26 -10.73
CA VAL A 60 -4.52 -10.71 -9.91
C VAL A 60 -5.18 -9.55 -10.66
N ARG A 61 -6.48 -9.60 -10.80
CA ARG A 61 -7.30 -8.60 -11.50
C ARG A 61 -8.41 -8.11 -10.60
N PHE A 62 -8.85 -6.87 -10.79
CA PHE A 62 -9.98 -6.32 -10.06
C PHE A 62 -11.19 -6.16 -10.97
N TYR A 63 -12.35 -6.60 -10.48
CA TYR A 63 -13.63 -6.45 -11.16
C TYR A 63 -14.54 -5.54 -10.34
N ARG A 64 -15.35 -4.73 -11.05
CA ARG A 64 -16.43 -3.93 -10.49
C ARG A 64 -17.63 -4.02 -11.42
N ASN A 65 -18.80 -4.40 -10.86
CA ASN A 65 -20.00 -4.65 -11.66
C ASN A 65 -19.70 -5.61 -12.83
N TRP A 66 -19.01 -6.72 -12.57
CA TRP A 66 -18.63 -7.74 -13.55
C TRP A 66 -17.67 -7.28 -14.65
N LYS A 67 -17.14 -6.07 -14.56
CA LYS A 67 -16.22 -5.50 -15.55
C LYS A 67 -14.82 -5.41 -14.95
N MET A 68 -13.86 -5.97 -15.66
CA MET A 68 -12.44 -5.82 -15.33
C MET A 68 -12.04 -4.35 -15.34
N GLN A 69 -11.39 -3.91 -14.29
CA GLN A 69 -10.90 -2.54 -14.13
C GLN A 69 -9.45 -2.42 -14.57
N LYS A 70 -9.03 -1.18 -14.83
CA LYS A 70 -7.67 -0.77 -15.21
C LYS A 70 -7.37 0.57 -14.58
N GLY A 71 -6.08 0.89 -14.39
CA GLY A 71 -5.66 2.12 -13.74
C GLY A 71 -5.91 2.09 -12.24
N TRP A 72 -6.09 3.26 -11.66
CA TRP A 72 -6.34 3.40 -10.23
C TRP A 72 -7.73 2.92 -9.80
N VAL A 73 -7.77 2.15 -8.73
CA VAL A 73 -9.00 1.60 -8.15
C VAL A 73 -8.98 1.79 -6.64
N ASP A 74 -10.05 2.37 -6.11
CA ASP A 74 -10.28 2.45 -4.66
C ASP A 74 -11.19 1.29 -4.22
N PHE A 75 -10.75 0.52 -3.22
CA PHE A 75 -11.48 -0.62 -2.67
C PHE A 75 -11.08 -0.85 -1.20
N ASN A 76 -12.06 -1.01 -0.31
CA ASN A 76 -11.87 -1.22 1.13
C ASN A 76 -10.90 -0.19 1.75
N ASP A 77 -11.20 1.10 1.57
CA ASP A 77 -10.48 2.26 2.12
C ASP A 77 -9.00 2.38 1.69
N THR A 78 -8.59 1.61 0.69
CA THR A 78 -7.26 1.73 0.10
C THR A 78 -7.31 1.82 -1.42
N ARG A 79 -6.17 2.06 -2.04
CA ARG A 79 -6.04 2.27 -3.47
C ARG A 79 -5.06 1.28 -4.06
N TYR A 80 -5.36 0.83 -5.27
CA TYR A 80 -4.57 -0.12 -6.05
C TYR A 80 -4.38 0.39 -7.47
N TYR A 81 -3.35 -0.10 -8.15
CA TYR A 81 -3.14 0.19 -9.57
C TYR A 81 -3.12 -1.08 -10.41
N LEU A 82 -3.85 -1.05 -11.51
CA LEU A 82 -3.93 -2.14 -12.48
C LEU A 82 -3.39 -1.66 -13.83
N ASP A 83 -2.54 -2.47 -14.43
CA ASP A 83 -1.92 -2.15 -15.72
C ASP A 83 -2.93 -2.11 -16.89
N GLY A 84 -2.44 -1.82 -18.11
CA GLY A 84 -3.24 -1.81 -19.31
C GLY A 84 -3.88 -3.16 -19.67
N ALA A 85 -3.37 -4.27 -19.13
CA ALA A 85 -3.93 -5.62 -19.24
C ALA A 85 -4.88 -5.97 -18.08
N GLY A 86 -5.01 -5.10 -17.09
CA GLY A 86 -5.83 -5.27 -15.89
C GLY A 86 -5.15 -6.06 -14.78
N ASN A 87 -3.83 -6.27 -14.84
CA ASN A 87 -3.10 -6.98 -13.79
C ASN A 87 -2.72 -6.02 -12.66
N LEU A 88 -2.85 -6.49 -11.41
CA LEU A 88 -2.45 -5.74 -10.22
C LEU A 88 -0.94 -5.52 -10.21
N ILE A 89 -0.54 -4.25 -10.11
CA ILE A 89 0.87 -3.85 -9.99
C ILE A 89 1.30 -3.88 -8.53
N ARG A 90 2.56 -4.25 -8.30
CA ARG A 90 3.24 -4.24 -7.01
C ARG A 90 4.63 -3.61 -7.16
N GLY A 91 5.17 -3.09 -6.06
CA GLY A 91 6.46 -2.41 -6.06
C GLY A 91 6.37 -0.95 -6.51
N TRP A 92 7.47 -0.41 -7.00
CA TRP A 92 7.57 0.97 -7.43
C TRP A 92 6.77 1.22 -8.71
N TYR A 93 5.97 2.29 -8.69
CA TYR A 93 5.20 2.74 -9.85
C TYR A 93 5.34 4.24 -10.02
N THR A 94 5.58 4.70 -11.25
CA THR A 94 5.70 6.13 -11.58
C THR A 94 4.69 6.51 -12.66
N GLU A 95 3.98 7.60 -12.42
CA GLU A 95 3.02 8.19 -13.34
C GLU A 95 3.27 9.70 -13.42
N GLY A 96 3.75 10.15 -14.58
CA GLY A 96 4.22 11.53 -14.75
C GLY A 96 5.41 11.84 -13.83
N ASP A 97 5.26 12.85 -13.00
CA ASP A 97 6.25 13.28 -11.99
C ASP A 97 6.06 12.62 -10.60
N LYS A 98 5.04 11.78 -10.46
CA LYS A 98 4.68 11.16 -9.19
C LYS A 98 5.16 9.73 -9.11
N THR A 99 5.79 9.38 -7.99
CA THR A 99 6.23 8.02 -7.69
C THR A 99 5.44 7.48 -6.50
N TYR A 100 5.00 6.25 -6.63
CA TYR A 100 4.22 5.51 -5.65
C TYR A 100 4.92 4.20 -5.30
N TYR A 101 4.55 3.61 -4.19
CA TYR A 101 4.93 2.25 -3.84
C TYR A 101 3.67 1.42 -3.55
N LEU A 102 3.51 0.35 -4.29
CA LEU A 102 2.42 -0.60 -4.16
C LEU A 102 2.96 -1.82 -3.42
N THR A 103 2.40 -2.13 -2.26
CA THR A 103 2.98 -3.13 -1.36
C THR A 103 3.10 -4.49 -2.03
N PRO A 104 4.20 -5.24 -1.78
CA PRO A 104 4.38 -6.57 -2.37
C PRO A 104 3.33 -7.58 -1.92
N GLU A 105 2.81 -7.41 -0.71
CA GLU A 105 1.89 -8.34 -0.06
C GLU A 105 0.54 -8.37 -0.78
N ASP A 106 -0.08 -7.22 -0.95
CA ASP A 106 -1.45 -7.13 -1.46
C ASP A 106 -1.64 -6.11 -2.61
N GLY A 107 -0.59 -5.35 -2.98
CA GLY A 107 -0.65 -4.31 -4.00
C GLY A 107 -1.30 -3.00 -3.55
N SER A 108 -1.55 -2.82 -2.26
CA SER A 108 -2.11 -1.59 -1.72
C SER A 108 -1.10 -0.43 -1.79
N ILE A 109 -1.61 0.78 -1.97
CA ILE A 109 -0.75 1.97 -2.01
C ILE A 109 -0.14 2.27 -0.64
N ALA A 110 1.18 2.48 -0.59
CA ALA A 110 1.88 2.90 0.62
C ALA A 110 1.52 4.35 1.00
N ARG A 111 1.38 4.59 2.30
CA ARG A 111 1.16 5.92 2.89
C ARG A 111 1.98 6.06 4.16
N GLY A 112 2.34 7.31 4.50
CA GLY A 112 3.15 7.61 5.67
C GLY A 112 4.58 7.10 5.51
N GLN A 113 5.24 6.89 6.62
CA GLN A 113 6.61 6.36 6.66
C GLN A 113 6.62 4.87 6.37
N ARG A 114 7.50 4.43 5.44
CA ARG A 114 7.63 3.04 5.02
C ARG A 114 9.08 2.67 4.78
N ASN A 115 9.48 1.52 5.30
CA ASN A 115 10.73 0.89 4.90
C ASN A 115 10.52 0.09 3.62
N VAL A 116 11.34 0.36 2.62
CA VAL A 116 11.36 -0.35 1.35
C VAL A 116 12.80 -0.75 1.06
N ASP A 117 13.08 -2.03 1.01
CA ASP A 117 14.40 -2.60 0.73
C ASP A 117 15.53 -2.04 1.62
N GLY A 118 15.22 -1.79 2.92
CA GLY A 118 16.16 -1.29 3.90
C GLY A 118 16.32 0.24 3.93
N ALA A 119 15.63 0.97 3.09
CA ALA A 119 15.59 2.43 3.09
C ALA A 119 14.21 2.95 3.52
N ASP A 120 14.18 4.02 4.31
CA ASP A 120 12.92 4.61 4.77
C ASP A 120 12.53 5.78 3.89
N PHE A 121 11.28 5.75 3.43
CA PHE A 121 10.65 6.76 2.59
C PHE A 121 9.38 7.30 3.26
N TYR A 122 8.94 8.46 2.80
CA TYR A 122 7.65 9.02 3.18
C TYR A 122 6.73 9.17 1.97
N PHE A 123 5.48 8.74 2.15
CA PHE A 123 4.42 8.86 1.16
C PHE A 123 3.30 9.72 1.72
N THR A 124 2.78 10.65 0.93
CA THR A 124 1.66 11.51 1.33
C THR A 124 0.38 10.70 1.60
N ALA A 125 -0.67 11.36 2.05
CA ALA A 125 -2.00 10.74 2.20
C ALA A 125 -2.54 10.18 0.88
N GLU A 126 -2.15 10.79 -0.25
CA GLU A 126 -2.47 10.33 -1.61
C GLU A 126 -1.54 9.20 -2.09
N GLY A 127 -0.52 8.82 -1.29
CA GLY A 127 0.46 7.79 -1.60
C GLY A 127 1.63 8.24 -2.48
N VAL A 128 1.79 9.55 -2.70
CA VAL A 128 2.91 10.08 -3.50
C VAL A 128 4.17 10.10 -2.64
N LYS A 129 5.26 9.48 -3.15
CA LYS A 129 6.58 9.61 -2.51
C LYS A 129 6.99 11.07 -2.48
N THR A 130 7.41 11.56 -1.31
CA THR A 130 7.85 12.94 -1.14
C THR A 130 9.28 13.01 -0.62
N ALA A 131 9.90 14.18 -0.76
CA ALA A 131 11.21 14.50 -0.24
C ALA A 131 11.19 15.88 0.43
N GLY A 132 12.24 16.19 1.22
CA GLY A 132 12.32 17.40 2.01
C GLY A 132 11.88 17.19 3.46
N TRP A 133 11.49 18.28 4.09
CA TRP A 133 11.07 18.28 5.49
C TRP A 133 9.64 17.76 5.67
N VAL A 134 9.46 16.86 6.63
CA VAL A 134 8.15 16.27 6.97
C VAL A 134 7.95 16.31 8.48
N MET A 135 6.74 16.68 8.92
CA MET A 135 6.29 16.58 10.31
C MET A 135 5.47 15.33 10.50
N ILE A 136 5.81 14.52 11.51
CA ILE A 136 5.06 13.32 11.89
C ILE A 136 4.94 13.33 13.42
N ASN A 137 3.76 13.41 13.96
CA ASN A 137 3.47 13.39 15.39
C ASN A 137 4.34 14.41 16.18
N ASP A 138 4.38 15.66 15.71
CA ASP A 138 5.17 16.77 16.27
C ASP A 138 6.70 16.59 16.23
N GLN A 139 7.20 15.55 15.58
CA GLN A 139 8.61 15.33 15.28
C GLN A 139 8.92 15.69 13.83
N LYS A 140 10.09 16.28 13.60
CA LYS A 140 10.53 16.70 12.26
C LYS A 140 11.52 15.71 11.69
N PHE A 141 11.32 15.34 10.44
CA PHE A 141 12.16 14.43 9.67
C PHE A 141 12.62 15.09 8.38
N PHE A 142 13.69 14.59 7.81
CA PHE A 142 14.19 15.05 6.51
C PHE A 142 14.38 13.86 5.57
N TYR A 143 13.67 13.89 4.46
CA TYR A 143 13.80 12.93 3.37
C TYR A 143 14.62 13.57 2.26
N GLU A 144 15.87 13.17 2.12
CA GLU A 144 16.90 13.86 1.35
C GLU A 144 16.62 13.83 -0.16
N PRO A 145 16.31 15.00 -0.80
CA PRO A 145 15.99 15.01 -2.24
C PRO A 145 17.13 14.50 -3.12
N ALA A 146 18.38 14.87 -2.77
CA ALA A 146 19.57 14.43 -3.48
C ALA A 146 19.83 12.92 -3.37
N ASN A 147 19.25 12.27 -2.34
CA ASN A 147 19.35 10.83 -2.10
C ASN A 147 18.00 10.14 -2.34
N ASN A 148 17.34 10.47 -3.43
CA ASN A 148 16.09 9.85 -3.86
C ASN A 148 14.95 9.86 -2.82
N GLY A 149 14.96 10.81 -1.87
CA GLY A 149 13.95 10.90 -0.81
C GLY A 149 14.11 9.85 0.28
N ILE A 150 15.31 9.31 0.49
CA ILE A 150 15.61 8.44 1.63
C ILE A 150 15.70 9.28 2.90
N MET A 151 15.16 8.77 3.99
CA MET A 151 15.17 9.42 5.30
C MET A 151 16.60 9.65 5.78
N LYS A 152 16.89 10.90 6.15
CA LYS A 152 18.19 11.28 6.70
C LYS A 152 18.33 10.78 8.14
N ARG A 153 19.50 10.27 8.44
CA ARG A 153 20.00 9.92 9.77
C ARG A 153 21.38 10.50 9.95
N ASP A 154 21.79 10.70 11.21
CA ASP A 154 23.10 11.25 11.54
C ASP A 154 23.24 12.73 11.10
N TRP A 155 24.45 13.23 11.03
CA TRP A 155 24.78 14.62 10.69
C TRP A 155 24.34 14.99 9.25
N TYR A 156 23.82 16.20 9.13
CA TYR A 156 23.45 16.79 7.83
C TYR A 156 23.79 18.27 7.82
N SER A 157 24.35 18.74 6.71
CA SER A 157 24.57 20.18 6.46
C SER A 157 23.75 20.59 5.23
N ASP A 158 22.96 21.65 5.37
CA ASP A 158 22.21 22.21 4.25
C ASP A 158 23.12 23.15 3.39
N GLU A 159 22.57 23.63 2.29
CA GLU A 159 23.25 24.52 1.34
C GLU A 159 23.63 25.89 1.95
N LYS A 160 23.03 26.28 3.07
CA LYS A 160 23.32 27.49 3.82
C LYS A 160 24.41 27.29 4.88
N GLY A 161 24.91 26.06 5.05
CA GLY A 161 25.89 25.68 6.06
C GLY A 161 25.28 25.44 7.45
N ASN A 162 23.95 25.40 7.59
CA ASN A 162 23.32 24.97 8.82
C ASN A 162 23.54 23.47 9.05
N VAL A 163 23.87 23.09 10.29
CA VAL A 163 24.17 21.72 10.66
C VAL A 163 23.05 21.19 11.54
N TYR A 164 22.54 20.01 11.19
CA TYR A 164 21.49 19.28 11.89
C TYR A 164 21.97 17.91 12.31
N PHE A 165 21.31 17.31 13.29
CA PHE A 165 21.46 15.90 13.62
C PHE A 165 20.13 15.22 13.64
N PHE A 166 20.07 14.05 13.00
CA PHE A 166 18.90 13.18 12.99
C PHE A 166 19.22 11.90 13.77
N ASP A 167 18.29 11.49 14.62
CA ASP A 167 18.46 10.25 15.38
C ASP A 167 18.80 9.07 14.47
N ARG A 168 19.79 8.27 14.88
CA ARG A 168 20.30 7.16 14.07
C ARG A 168 19.33 5.99 14.00
N THR A 169 18.38 5.91 14.97
CA THR A 169 17.43 4.80 15.09
C THR A 169 16.14 5.09 14.31
N ASP A 170 15.51 6.23 14.61
CA ASP A 170 14.19 6.54 14.05
C ASP A 170 14.19 7.73 13.07
N GLY A 171 15.28 8.52 13.01
CA GLY A 171 15.47 9.61 12.05
C GLY A 171 14.82 10.95 12.42
N HIS A 172 14.28 11.11 13.64
CA HIS A 172 13.75 12.42 14.03
C HIS A 172 14.88 13.46 14.24
N MET A 173 14.60 14.71 13.93
CA MET A 173 15.54 15.84 14.10
C MET A 173 15.72 16.19 15.57
N PHE A 174 16.97 16.34 16.01
CA PHE A 174 17.29 16.78 17.36
C PHE A 174 17.07 18.28 17.53
N THR A 175 16.60 18.66 18.74
CA THR A 175 16.48 20.02 19.23
C THR A 175 16.94 20.10 20.69
N GLY A 176 17.27 21.30 21.18
CA GLY A 176 17.74 21.48 22.56
C GLY A 176 19.11 20.89 22.80
N ALA A 177 19.44 20.63 24.07
CA ALA A 177 20.72 20.04 24.49
C ALA A 177 20.68 18.51 24.27
N GLN A 178 21.70 17.97 23.60
CA GLN A 178 21.80 16.56 23.25
C GLN A 178 23.22 16.05 23.41
N ALA A 179 23.36 14.86 23.97
CA ALA A 179 24.65 14.14 24.04
C ALA A 179 24.78 13.20 22.84
N ILE A 180 25.79 13.41 22.01
CA ILE A 180 26.04 12.62 20.79
C ILE A 180 27.51 12.17 20.83
N ASP A 181 27.76 10.87 20.79
CA ASP A 181 29.10 10.25 20.79
C ASP A 181 29.99 10.75 21.95
N GLY A 182 29.38 11.02 23.13
CA GLY A 182 30.08 11.46 24.33
C GLY A 182 30.38 12.98 24.39
N ALA A 183 29.94 13.74 23.40
CA ALA A 183 30.02 15.21 23.40
C ALA A 183 28.62 15.82 23.50
N GLU A 184 28.51 16.97 24.15
CA GLU A 184 27.25 17.71 24.25
C GLU A 184 27.13 18.74 23.13
N PHE A 185 25.96 18.81 22.54
CA PHE A 185 25.61 19.75 21.49
C PHE A 185 24.29 20.46 21.85
N LEU A 186 24.19 21.71 21.42
CA LEU A 186 22.97 22.48 21.53
C LEU A 186 22.39 22.74 20.14
N PHE A 187 21.09 22.44 19.97
CA PHE A 187 20.35 22.72 18.74
C PHE A 187 19.25 23.75 19.03
N SER A 188 19.01 24.65 18.09
CA SER A 188 17.86 25.56 18.17
C SER A 188 16.51 24.81 18.07
N ALA A 189 15.40 25.50 18.25
CA ALA A 189 14.06 24.95 18.04
C ALA A 189 13.85 24.47 16.57
N GLU A 190 14.57 25.09 15.63
CA GLU A 190 14.56 24.69 14.21
C GLU A 190 15.51 23.50 13.93
N GLY A 191 16.27 23.01 14.93
CA GLY A 191 17.21 21.90 14.84
C GLY A 191 18.61 22.29 14.36
N ILE A 192 18.93 23.60 14.28
CA ILE A 192 20.24 24.08 13.83
C ILE A 192 21.23 24.00 15.00
N ARG A 193 22.36 23.30 14.78
CA ARG A 193 23.44 23.24 15.76
C ARG A 193 23.96 24.65 16.06
N GLN A 194 23.97 24.99 17.33
CA GLN A 194 24.52 26.25 17.82
C GLN A 194 26.04 26.15 18.00
N THR A 195 26.74 27.21 17.75
CA THR A 195 28.19 27.34 17.93
C THR A 195 28.52 28.67 18.56
N GLY A 196 29.60 28.73 19.36
CA GLY A 196 29.98 29.91 20.14
C GLY A 196 29.15 30.06 21.41
N TRP A 197 29.21 31.21 22.04
CA TRP A 197 28.52 31.47 23.30
C TRP A 197 26.99 31.55 23.08
N VAL A 198 26.25 30.67 23.75
CA VAL A 198 24.79 30.65 23.74
C VAL A 198 24.28 30.88 25.15
N THR A 199 23.39 31.86 25.32
CA THR A 199 22.76 32.14 26.60
C THR A 199 21.36 31.55 26.63
N LEU A 200 21.11 30.67 27.58
CA LEU A 200 19.81 30.07 27.88
C LEU A 200 19.34 30.61 29.23
N GLU A 201 18.07 30.33 29.60
CA GLU A 201 17.50 30.76 30.90
C GLU A 201 18.34 30.27 32.13
N ASN A 202 19.00 29.13 32.01
CA ASN A 202 19.78 28.49 33.07
C ASN A 202 21.31 28.71 32.96
N GLY A 203 21.77 29.56 32.03
CA GLY A 203 23.19 29.89 31.90
C GLY A 203 23.66 30.17 30.48
N THR A 204 24.97 30.45 30.37
CA THR A 204 25.66 30.67 29.10
C THR A 204 26.60 29.52 28.82
N PHE A 205 26.52 28.97 27.61
CA PHE A 205 27.25 27.79 27.14
C PHE A 205 28.08 28.13 25.90
N PHE A 206 29.18 27.39 25.66
CA PHE A 206 30.07 27.58 24.49
C PHE A 206 30.08 26.35 23.61
#